data_4afdc4f03196ca653668418417903cb5
#
_entry.id   4afdc4f03196ca653668418417903cb5
#
_cell.length_a   1.000
_cell.length_b   1.000
_cell.length_c   1.000
_cell.angle_alpha   90.00
_cell.angle_beta   90.00
_cell.angle_gamma   90.00
#
_symmetry.space_group_name_H-M   'P 1'
#
loop_
_entity.id
_entity.type
_entity.pdbx_description
1 polymer ?
#
loop_
_entity_poly.entity_id
_entity_poly.type
_entity_poly.pdbx_seq_one_letter_code
_entity_poly.pdbx_strand_id
1 'polypeptide(L)'
;MDESVSYRTRPRHIARIVFAGGLVLVALWMTRGILVVLAWAMVLAVSTWPLYRRFRDLFGEQYGTLASFLFTLLAGAVLFSVMYLVLVEVSRDGSVVLQWIQQAQQSGVPVPGWVVRLPILGSYADSWWRLHLSNPRGVTDLFRGLDQESITAWTSSVGGQVLHRFFLMILTLIALFFLLRDGEWVGERLLVLANGWLGDPGERLAEKIVEAVRGTFNGTIVVAFGEGLLIGAAYVITGVPHAVLFGFLTILFALVPFGAWIAFSAASLTLLATTGSIVIPAVLFAFGSSVMLIGDNLVQPAIIGGAARLPFFWALLGIIGGLESLGLVGLFIGPVIMAALLTVWREWGDVSPRRRESTGEG
;
A
#
# COMPACT_ATOMS: atom_id res chain seq x y z
N MET A 1 -31.22 -25.41 -53.92
CA MET A 1 -30.23 -26.40 -53.48
C MET A 1 -28.93 -25.65 -53.20
N ASP A 2 -28.73 -25.25 -52.00
CA ASP A 2 -27.58 -25.60 -51.15
C ASP A 2 -27.59 -24.77 -49.87
N GLU A 3 -28.37 -25.20 -48.89
CA GLU A 3 -28.45 -24.55 -47.54
C GLU A 3 -27.80 -25.44 -46.46
N SER A 4 -26.68 -26.11 -46.74
CA SER A 4 -26.16 -27.12 -45.79
C SER A 4 -24.73 -26.89 -45.24
N VAL A 5 -24.14 -25.67 -45.34
CA VAL A 5 -22.71 -25.49 -44.94
C VAL A 5 -22.48 -24.68 -43.68
N SER A 6 -23.50 -24.09 -43.01
CA SER A 6 -23.27 -23.09 -41.96
C SER A 6 -23.25 -23.61 -40.49
N TYR A 7 -23.56 -24.87 -40.19
CA TYR A 7 -23.79 -25.33 -38.79
C TYR A 7 -22.66 -26.14 -38.14
N ARG A 8 -21.56 -26.44 -38.84
CA ARG A 8 -20.49 -27.31 -38.29
C ARG A 8 -19.33 -26.60 -37.58
N THR A 9 -19.22 -25.29 -37.64
CA THR A 9 -18.06 -24.54 -37.06
C THR A 9 -18.27 -24.08 -35.64
N ARG A 10 -19.51 -23.88 -35.18
CA ARG A 10 -19.85 -23.38 -33.83
C ARG A 10 -19.37 -24.28 -32.66
N PRO A 11 -19.52 -25.63 -32.68
CA PRO A 11 -19.14 -26.44 -31.52
C PRO A 11 -17.63 -26.47 -31.27
N ARG A 12 -16.79 -26.35 -32.31
CA ARG A 12 -15.33 -26.33 -32.18
C ARG A 12 -14.83 -25.01 -31.62
N HIS A 13 -15.45 -23.87 -31.92
CA HIS A 13 -15.12 -22.58 -31.32
C HIS A 13 -15.51 -22.54 -29.85
N ILE A 14 -16.70 -23.02 -29.49
CA ILE A 14 -17.14 -23.10 -28.08
C ILE A 14 -16.22 -24.04 -27.30
N ALA A 15 -15.89 -25.22 -27.84
CA ALA A 15 -14.96 -26.14 -27.17
C ALA A 15 -13.57 -25.53 -26.95
N ARG A 16 -13.03 -24.75 -27.90
CA ARG A 16 -11.76 -24.03 -27.73
C ARG A 16 -11.83 -22.96 -26.67
N ILE A 17 -12.91 -22.17 -26.61
CA ILE A 17 -13.11 -21.13 -25.60
C ILE A 17 -13.25 -21.76 -24.22
N VAL A 18 -14.02 -22.83 -24.08
CA VAL A 18 -14.20 -23.55 -22.81
C VAL A 18 -12.88 -24.18 -22.37
N PHE A 19 -12.13 -24.80 -23.29
CA PHE A 19 -10.83 -25.39 -22.97
C PHE A 19 -9.80 -24.31 -22.59
N ALA A 20 -9.70 -23.22 -23.36
CA ALA A 20 -8.81 -22.11 -23.05
C ALA A 20 -9.19 -21.44 -21.71
N GLY A 21 -10.49 -21.21 -21.47
CA GLY A 21 -10.99 -20.69 -20.19
C GLY A 21 -10.68 -21.62 -19.01
N GLY A 22 -10.85 -22.93 -19.19
CA GLY A 22 -10.48 -23.93 -18.21
C GLY A 22 -8.98 -23.92 -17.89
N LEU A 23 -8.11 -23.83 -18.91
CA LEU A 23 -6.67 -23.72 -18.70
C LEU A 23 -6.28 -22.43 -17.95
N VAL A 24 -6.91 -21.30 -18.30
CA VAL A 24 -6.67 -20.02 -17.59
C VAL A 24 -7.11 -20.13 -16.13
N LEU A 25 -8.26 -20.74 -15.84
CA LEU A 25 -8.73 -20.94 -14.47
C LEU A 25 -7.79 -21.85 -13.68
N VAL A 26 -7.30 -22.94 -14.27
CA VAL A 26 -6.32 -23.83 -13.64
C VAL A 26 -5.00 -23.09 -13.39
N ALA A 27 -4.52 -22.31 -14.36
CA ALA A 27 -3.31 -21.50 -14.20
C ALA A 27 -3.45 -20.47 -13.06
N LEU A 28 -4.57 -19.74 -13.01
CA LEU A 28 -4.88 -18.80 -11.94
C LEU A 28 -5.00 -19.50 -10.58
N TRP A 29 -5.60 -20.67 -10.53
CA TRP A 29 -5.68 -21.46 -9.30
C TRP A 29 -4.31 -21.93 -8.82
N MET A 30 -3.44 -22.39 -9.72
CA MET A 30 -2.06 -22.77 -9.38
C MET A 30 -1.23 -21.58 -8.92
N THR A 31 -1.40 -20.42 -9.55
CA THR A 31 -0.61 -19.21 -9.26
C THR A 31 -1.19 -18.38 -8.12
N ARG A 32 -2.34 -18.74 -7.53
CA ARG A 32 -2.98 -17.96 -6.46
C ARG A 32 -2.05 -17.60 -5.29
N GLY A 33 -1.11 -18.49 -4.95
CA GLY A 33 -0.12 -18.27 -3.88
C GLY A 33 0.90 -17.17 -4.19
N ILE A 34 1.12 -16.87 -5.48
CA ILE A 34 2.07 -15.85 -5.94
C ILE A 34 1.40 -14.64 -6.60
N LEU A 35 0.05 -14.59 -6.60
CA LEU A 35 -0.68 -13.45 -7.20
C LEU A 35 -0.29 -12.12 -6.58
N VAL A 36 -0.08 -12.07 -5.27
CA VAL A 36 0.38 -10.87 -4.56
C VAL A 36 1.77 -10.44 -5.04
N VAL A 37 2.66 -11.41 -5.26
CA VAL A 37 4.01 -11.18 -5.81
C VAL A 37 3.94 -10.59 -7.22
N LEU A 38 3.13 -11.20 -8.09
CA LEU A 38 2.93 -10.73 -9.46
C LEU A 38 2.26 -9.36 -9.50
N ALA A 39 1.30 -9.12 -8.62
CA ALA A 39 0.63 -7.84 -8.49
C ALA A 39 1.62 -6.73 -8.06
N TRP A 40 2.47 -6.98 -7.06
CA TRP A 40 3.55 -6.05 -6.69
C TRP A 40 4.53 -5.82 -7.83
N ALA A 41 4.97 -6.89 -8.50
CA ALA A 41 5.88 -6.77 -9.63
C ALA A 41 5.28 -5.93 -10.77
N MET A 42 3.98 -6.12 -11.05
CA MET A 42 3.26 -5.33 -12.05
C MET A 42 3.13 -3.86 -11.65
N VAL A 43 2.74 -3.55 -10.42
CA VAL A 43 2.65 -2.17 -9.92
C VAL A 43 4.01 -1.49 -10.00
N LEU A 44 5.07 -2.14 -9.55
CA LEU A 44 6.44 -1.62 -9.62
C LEU A 44 6.88 -1.43 -11.06
N ALA A 45 6.66 -2.41 -11.96
CA ALA A 45 7.02 -2.30 -13.36
C ALA A 45 6.32 -1.12 -14.04
N VAL A 46 4.99 -1.01 -13.90
CA VAL A 46 4.20 0.07 -14.50
C VAL A 46 4.65 1.44 -13.97
N SER A 47 4.87 1.55 -12.66
CA SER A 47 5.21 2.82 -12.01
C SER A 47 6.63 3.26 -12.31
N THR A 48 7.58 2.33 -12.37
CA THR A 48 9.00 2.64 -12.64
C THR A 48 9.34 2.62 -14.13
N TRP A 49 8.40 2.25 -15.02
CA TRP A 49 8.62 2.12 -16.45
C TRP A 49 9.26 3.36 -17.12
N PRO A 50 8.80 4.59 -16.84
CA PRO A 50 9.42 5.78 -17.44
C PRO A 50 10.88 5.98 -17.00
N LEU A 51 11.19 5.64 -15.75
CA LEU A 51 12.55 5.72 -15.21
C LEU A 51 13.44 4.63 -15.78
N TYR A 52 12.90 3.40 -15.88
CA TYR A 52 13.56 2.27 -16.50
C TYR A 52 13.91 2.53 -17.96
N ARG A 53 12.98 3.11 -18.76
CA ARG A 53 13.27 3.47 -20.17
C ARG A 53 14.44 4.42 -20.28
N ARG A 54 14.48 5.49 -19.50
CA ARG A 54 15.61 6.43 -19.47
C ARG A 54 16.91 5.75 -19.06
N PHE A 55 16.84 4.83 -18.11
CA PHE A 55 18.00 4.04 -17.67
C PHE A 55 18.49 3.10 -18.78
N ARG A 56 17.58 2.38 -19.45
CA ARG A 56 17.91 1.50 -20.58
C ARG A 56 18.58 2.26 -21.74
N ASP A 57 18.10 3.47 -22.04
CA ASP A 57 18.63 4.27 -23.12
C ASP A 57 20.11 4.64 -22.92
N LEU A 58 20.61 4.63 -21.68
CA LEU A 58 22.04 4.84 -21.37
C LEU A 58 22.92 3.65 -21.82
N PHE A 59 22.38 2.44 -21.92
CA PHE A 59 23.13 1.23 -22.26
C PHE A 59 23.03 0.84 -23.75
N GLY A 60 22.07 1.41 -24.48
CA GLY A 60 21.78 1.04 -25.87
C GLY A 60 20.98 -0.26 -25.99
N GLU A 61 20.35 -0.47 -27.15
CA GLU A 61 19.40 -1.57 -27.36
C GLU A 61 20.00 -2.97 -27.20
N GLN A 62 21.28 -3.15 -27.55
CA GLN A 62 21.97 -4.44 -27.45
C GLN A 62 22.14 -4.96 -26.01
N TYR A 63 22.06 -4.08 -25.01
CA TYR A 63 22.22 -4.43 -23.60
C TYR A 63 20.91 -4.36 -22.80
N GLY A 64 19.77 -4.44 -23.46
CA GLY A 64 18.44 -4.34 -22.81
C GLY A 64 18.25 -5.28 -21.63
N THR A 65 18.69 -6.54 -21.74
CA THR A 65 18.62 -7.53 -20.65
C THR A 65 19.52 -7.14 -19.47
N LEU A 66 20.72 -6.63 -19.74
CA LEU A 66 21.64 -6.16 -18.69
C LEU A 66 21.08 -4.94 -17.98
N ALA A 67 20.49 -4.00 -18.72
CA ALA A 67 19.82 -2.84 -18.16
C ALA A 67 18.66 -3.23 -17.24
N SER A 68 17.81 -4.20 -17.65
CA SER A 68 16.74 -4.73 -16.82
C SER A 68 17.27 -5.36 -15.53
N PHE A 69 18.34 -6.13 -15.62
CA PHE A 69 18.98 -6.77 -14.47
C PHE A 69 19.54 -5.73 -13.49
N LEU A 70 20.33 -4.77 -13.98
CA LEU A 70 20.92 -3.73 -13.15
C LEU A 70 19.87 -2.81 -12.52
N PHE A 71 18.82 -2.46 -13.26
CA PHE A 71 17.71 -1.68 -12.71
C PHE A 71 16.96 -2.42 -11.62
N THR A 72 16.70 -3.72 -11.82
CA THR A 72 16.06 -4.57 -10.80
C THR A 72 16.95 -4.73 -9.57
N LEU A 73 18.26 -4.87 -9.77
CA LEU A 73 19.22 -4.92 -8.66
C LEU A 73 19.22 -3.61 -7.86
N LEU A 74 19.18 -2.46 -8.55
CA LEU A 74 19.09 -1.15 -7.91
C LEU A 74 17.79 -0.99 -7.13
N ALA A 75 16.64 -1.35 -7.73
CA ALA A 75 15.34 -1.35 -7.06
C ALA A 75 15.36 -2.28 -5.83
N GLY A 76 15.94 -3.46 -5.97
CA GLY A 76 16.15 -4.39 -4.87
C GLY A 76 17.01 -3.80 -3.77
N ALA A 77 18.14 -3.17 -4.11
CA ALA A 77 19.01 -2.53 -3.13
C ALA A 77 18.27 -1.43 -2.33
N VAL A 78 17.43 -0.64 -2.98
CA VAL A 78 16.59 0.37 -2.31
C VAL A 78 15.59 -0.32 -1.37
N LEU A 79 14.86 -1.32 -1.82
CA LEU A 79 13.88 -2.03 -0.99
C LEU A 79 14.54 -2.74 0.21
N PHE A 80 15.67 -3.41 -0.03
CA PHE A 80 16.43 -4.08 1.03
C PHE A 80 17.05 -3.10 2.01
N SER A 81 17.53 -1.92 1.57
CA SER A 81 18.07 -0.91 2.45
C SER A 81 16.99 -0.35 3.39
N VAL A 82 15.79 -0.10 2.88
CA VAL A 82 14.64 0.32 3.69
C VAL A 82 14.31 -0.75 4.74
N MET A 83 14.19 -2.02 4.31
CA MET A 83 13.90 -3.12 5.24
C MET A 83 15.01 -3.31 6.28
N TYR A 84 16.28 -3.20 5.89
CA TYR A 84 17.43 -3.26 6.79
C TYR A 84 17.40 -2.16 7.83
N LEU A 85 17.12 -0.91 7.42
CA LEU A 85 17.01 0.22 8.35
C LEU A 85 15.89 0.01 9.38
N VAL A 86 14.72 -0.48 8.93
CA VAL A 86 13.62 -0.84 9.84
C VAL A 86 14.04 -1.91 10.84
N LEU A 87 14.66 -2.98 10.36
CA LEU A 87 15.08 -4.10 11.21
C LEU A 87 16.14 -3.67 12.23
N VAL A 88 17.12 -2.88 11.82
CA VAL A 88 18.17 -2.37 12.72
C VAL A 88 17.56 -1.49 13.80
N GLU A 89 16.69 -0.56 13.43
CA GLU A 89 16.08 0.37 14.38
C GLU A 89 15.12 -0.34 15.33
N VAL A 90 14.26 -1.23 14.81
CA VAL A 90 13.39 -2.07 15.64
C VAL A 90 14.18 -2.98 16.57
N SER A 91 15.30 -3.56 16.13
CA SER A 91 16.14 -4.40 16.99
C SER A 91 16.87 -3.60 18.07
N ARG A 92 17.28 -2.36 17.76
CA ARG A 92 17.97 -1.47 18.67
C ARG A 92 17.06 -0.93 19.77
N ASP A 93 15.86 -0.48 19.38
CA ASP A 93 14.90 0.12 20.32
C ASP A 93 13.98 -0.93 20.94
N GLY A 94 13.80 -2.09 20.31
CA GLY A 94 13.01 -3.19 20.84
C GLY A 94 13.49 -3.69 22.20
N SER A 95 14.79 -3.70 22.43
CA SER A 95 15.38 -4.04 23.74
C SER A 95 15.03 -3.02 24.83
N VAL A 96 14.98 -1.74 24.49
CA VAL A 96 14.58 -0.65 25.40
C VAL A 96 13.11 -0.78 25.77
N VAL A 97 12.25 -1.06 24.80
CA VAL A 97 10.81 -1.29 25.02
C VAL A 97 10.57 -2.51 25.91
N LEU A 98 11.29 -3.61 25.67
CA LEU A 98 11.20 -4.80 26.49
C LEU A 98 11.67 -4.56 27.94
N GLN A 99 12.79 -3.85 28.12
CA GLN A 99 13.26 -3.45 29.46
C GLN A 99 12.23 -2.55 30.16
N TRP A 100 11.64 -1.60 29.44
CA TRP A 100 10.60 -0.74 29.97
C TRP A 100 9.35 -1.53 30.40
N ILE A 101 8.89 -2.49 29.58
CA ILE A 101 7.77 -3.38 29.93
C ILE A 101 8.09 -4.20 31.17
N GLN A 102 9.29 -4.81 31.24
CA GLN A 102 9.73 -5.57 32.41
C GLN A 102 9.79 -4.70 33.67
N GLN A 103 10.32 -3.48 33.57
CA GLN A 103 10.34 -2.54 34.68
C GLN A 103 8.93 -2.11 35.09
N ALA A 104 8.03 -1.87 34.12
CA ALA A 104 6.63 -1.55 34.39
C ALA A 104 5.90 -2.71 35.09
N GLN A 105 6.18 -3.96 34.74
CA GLN A 105 5.64 -5.14 35.39
C GLN A 105 6.17 -5.33 36.82
N GLN A 106 7.40 -4.91 37.11
CA GLN A 106 8.03 -5.03 38.45
C GLN A 106 7.65 -3.91 39.40
N SER A 107 7.65 -2.68 38.93
CA SER A 107 7.49 -1.48 39.77
C SER A 107 6.21 -0.68 39.51
N GLY A 108 5.41 -1.08 38.50
CA GLY A 108 4.32 -0.25 37.99
C GLY A 108 4.81 0.97 37.23
N VAL A 109 3.91 1.68 36.59
CA VAL A 109 4.21 2.94 35.88
C VAL A 109 3.74 4.09 36.77
N PRO A 110 4.65 4.98 37.25
CA PRO A 110 4.25 6.11 38.09
C PRO A 110 3.32 7.04 37.30
N VAL A 111 2.37 7.68 38.01
CA VAL A 111 1.45 8.64 37.38
C VAL A 111 2.24 9.84 36.86
N PRO A 112 2.24 10.11 35.57
CA PRO A 112 2.91 11.28 35.01
C PRO A 112 2.23 12.57 35.51
N GLY A 113 3.02 13.60 35.84
CA GLY A 113 2.47 14.84 36.39
C GLY A 113 1.49 15.60 35.49
N TRP A 114 1.52 15.33 34.18
CA TRP A 114 0.56 15.90 33.23
C TRP A 114 -0.84 15.28 33.34
N VAL A 115 -0.96 14.02 33.75
CA VAL A 115 -2.24 13.33 33.97
C VAL A 115 -3.06 14.06 35.02
N VAL A 116 -2.40 14.41 36.14
CA VAL A 116 -3.06 15.13 37.24
C VAL A 116 -3.46 16.57 36.84
N ARG A 117 -2.77 17.16 35.87
CA ARG A 117 -3.02 18.52 35.36
C ARG A 117 -4.08 18.61 34.27
N LEU A 118 -4.65 17.49 33.83
CA LEU A 118 -5.72 17.51 32.82
C LEU A 118 -6.97 18.22 33.38
N PRO A 119 -7.48 19.26 32.70
CA PRO A 119 -8.72 19.90 33.09
C PRO A 119 -9.87 18.91 32.89
N ILE A 120 -10.78 18.82 33.87
CA ILE A 120 -12.01 17.99 33.87
C ILE A 120 -11.77 16.49 34.09
N LEU A 121 -10.74 15.89 33.47
CA LEU A 121 -10.48 14.44 33.47
C LEU A 121 -9.32 14.01 34.40
N GLY A 122 -8.56 14.95 34.99
CA GLY A 122 -7.34 14.66 35.74
C GLY A 122 -7.55 13.71 36.92
N SER A 123 -8.58 13.93 37.72
CA SER A 123 -8.89 13.09 38.88
C SER A 123 -9.35 11.67 38.48
N TYR A 124 -10.13 11.56 37.42
CA TYR A 124 -10.57 10.26 36.88
C TYR A 124 -9.40 9.50 36.24
N ALA A 125 -8.59 10.19 35.44
CA ALA A 125 -7.39 9.62 34.82
C ALA A 125 -6.34 9.20 35.84
N ASP A 126 -6.11 9.99 36.92
CA ASP A 126 -5.22 9.62 38.03
C ASP A 126 -5.68 8.36 38.75
N SER A 127 -6.98 8.29 39.10
CA SER A 127 -7.54 7.10 39.78
C SER A 127 -7.48 5.85 38.90
N TRP A 128 -7.81 5.98 37.61
CA TRP A 128 -7.71 4.88 36.64
C TRP A 128 -6.25 4.41 36.46
N TRP A 129 -5.32 5.37 36.36
CA TRP A 129 -3.88 5.09 36.21
C TRP A 129 -3.33 4.34 37.42
N ARG A 130 -3.64 4.81 38.64
CA ARG A 130 -3.22 4.16 39.89
C ARG A 130 -3.74 2.74 40.02
N LEU A 131 -4.97 2.48 39.58
CA LEU A 131 -5.56 1.16 39.64
C LEU A 131 -4.95 0.19 38.62
N HIS A 132 -4.69 0.65 37.39
CA HIS A 132 -4.33 -0.23 36.28
C HIS A 132 -2.85 -0.19 35.90
N LEU A 133 -2.18 0.93 36.04
CA LEU A 133 -0.80 1.11 35.56
C LEU A 133 0.22 1.29 36.70
N SER A 134 -0.15 1.89 37.83
CA SER A 134 0.80 2.05 38.95
C SER A 134 0.89 0.79 39.82
N ASN A 135 -0.02 -0.15 39.65
CA ASN A 135 0.02 -1.43 40.36
C ASN A 135 0.68 -2.49 39.47
N PRO A 136 1.76 -3.17 39.91
CA PRO A 136 2.40 -4.25 39.17
C PRO A 136 1.43 -5.33 38.68
N ARG A 137 0.42 -5.67 39.48
CA ARG A 137 -0.63 -6.63 39.12
C ARG A 137 -1.51 -6.11 37.95
N GLY A 138 -1.90 -4.85 37.98
CA GLY A 138 -2.68 -4.22 36.93
C GLY A 138 -1.91 -4.17 35.61
N VAL A 139 -0.62 -3.83 35.66
CA VAL A 139 0.28 -3.88 34.49
C VAL A 139 0.39 -5.31 33.96
N THR A 140 0.64 -6.29 34.84
CA THR A 140 0.73 -7.69 34.44
C THR A 140 -0.57 -8.19 33.83
N ASP A 141 -1.73 -7.79 34.33
CA ASP A 141 -3.04 -8.17 33.79
C ASP A 141 -3.28 -7.56 32.39
N LEU A 142 -2.86 -6.31 32.16
CA LEU A 142 -2.93 -5.66 30.85
C LEU A 142 -1.98 -6.32 29.83
N PHE A 143 -0.83 -6.80 30.29
CA PHE A 143 0.20 -7.42 29.45
C PHE A 143 0.26 -8.95 29.59
N ARG A 144 -0.79 -9.60 30.12
CA ARG A 144 -0.86 -11.08 30.27
C ARG A 144 -0.59 -11.86 28.98
N GLY A 145 -0.79 -11.23 27.81
CA GLY A 145 -0.44 -11.81 26.52
C GLY A 145 1.04 -11.69 26.12
N LEU A 146 1.89 -11.03 26.95
CA LEU A 146 3.31 -10.79 26.70
C LEU A 146 4.22 -11.56 27.66
N ASP A 147 3.85 -12.80 28.00
CA ASP A 147 4.71 -13.69 28.78
C ASP A 147 6.00 -14.03 28.03
N GLN A 148 7.04 -14.41 28.76
CA GLN A 148 8.34 -14.72 28.19
C GLN A 148 8.26 -15.87 27.16
N GLU A 149 7.34 -16.84 27.36
CA GLU A 149 7.00 -17.87 26.38
C GLU A 149 6.34 -17.28 25.14
N SER A 150 5.42 -16.35 25.29
CA SER A 150 4.75 -15.64 24.19
C SER A 150 5.75 -14.77 23.43
N ILE A 151 6.68 -14.11 24.12
CA ILE A 151 7.73 -13.28 23.50
C ILE A 151 8.72 -14.16 22.69
N THR A 152 9.12 -15.33 23.22
CA THR A 152 10.00 -16.25 22.48
C THR A 152 9.27 -16.91 21.32
N ALA A 153 8.03 -17.32 21.50
CA ALA A 153 7.15 -17.80 20.42
C ALA A 153 6.90 -16.72 19.38
N TRP A 154 6.68 -15.48 19.81
CA TRP A 154 6.52 -14.33 18.92
C TRP A 154 7.81 -14.01 18.16
N THR A 155 8.98 -14.03 18.83
CA THR A 155 10.28 -13.78 18.20
C THR A 155 10.61 -14.85 17.15
N SER A 156 10.32 -16.12 17.42
CA SER A 156 10.53 -17.21 16.46
C SER A 156 9.50 -17.11 15.29
N SER A 157 8.27 -16.77 15.57
CA SER A 157 7.24 -16.56 14.54
C SER A 157 7.53 -15.33 13.68
N VAL A 158 8.01 -14.23 14.27
CA VAL A 158 8.43 -13.03 13.56
C VAL A 158 9.65 -13.32 12.69
N GLY A 159 10.63 -14.06 13.20
CA GLY A 159 11.78 -14.49 12.40
C GLY A 159 11.38 -15.29 11.16
N GLY A 160 10.46 -16.25 11.32
CA GLY A 160 9.89 -17.00 10.19
C GLY A 160 9.09 -16.13 9.22
N GLN A 161 8.30 -15.19 9.74
CA GLN A 161 7.54 -14.24 8.91
C GLN A 161 8.45 -13.28 8.15
N VAL A 162 9.50 -12.76 8.78
CA VAL A 162 10.50 -11.90 8.12
C VAL A 162 11.18 -12.66 6.99
N LEU A 163 11.63 -13.89 7.23
CA LEU A 163 12.25 -14.72 6.20
C LEU A 163 11.28 -15.01 5.04
N HIS A 164 10.02 -15.32 5.35
CA HIS A 164 8.99 -15.52 4.33
C HIS A 164 8.74 -14.25 3.50
N ARG A 165 8.64 -13.07 4.14
CA ARG A 165 8.50 -11.78 3.44
C ARG A 165 9.70 -11.45 2.57
N PHE A 166 10.90 -11.76 3.06
CA PHE A 166 12.14 -11.62 2.31
C PHE A 166 12.12 -12.49 1.05
N PHE A 167 11.70 -13.75 1.16
CA PHE A 167 11.53 -14.65 0.04
C PHE A 167 10.52 -14.12 -1.00
N LEU A 168 9.35 -13.64 -0.55
CA LEU A 168 8.35 -13.03 -1.43
C LEU A 168 8.89 -11.78 -2.14
N MET A 169 9.71 -10.98 -1.46
CA MET A 169 10.35 -9.80 -2.06
C MET A 169 11.35 -10.18 -3.14
N ILE A 170 12.17 -11.21 -2.92
CA ILE A 170 13.07 -11.74 -3.95
C ILE A 170 12.26 -12.23 -5.16
N LEU A 171 11.18 -12.97 -4.92
CA LEU A 171 10.32 -13.46 -5.99
C LEU A 171 9.66 -12.31 -6.77
N THR A 172 9.26 -11.23 -6.06
CA THR A 172 8.76 -9.99 -6.67
C THR A 172 9.81 -9.33 -7.57
N LEU A 173 11.07 -9.27 -7.13
CA LEU A 173 12.16 -8.71 -7.93
C LEU A 173 12.47 -9.58 -9.15
N ILE A 174 12.41 -10.90 -9.03
CA ILE A 174 12.56 -11.79 -10.19
C ILE A 174 11.43 -11.54 -11.19
N ALA A 175 10.19 -11.47 -10.73
CA ALA A 175 9.05 -11.15 -11.59
C ALA A 175 9.19 -9.75 -12.21
N LEU A 176 9.64 -8.75 -11.44
CA LEU A 176 9.93 -7.40 -11.92
C LEU A 176 10.99 -7.40 -13.04
N PHE A 177 12.06 -8.16 -12.87
CA PHE A 177 13.09 -8.31 -13.90
C PHE A 177 12.50 -8.79 -15.23
N PHE A 178 11.69 -9.85 -15.20
CA PHE A 178 11.05 -10.37 -16.41
C PHE A 178 10.05 -9.36 -17.01
N LEU A 179 9.26 -8.69 -16.17
CA LEU A 179 8.33 -7.66 -16.64
C LEU A 179 9.05 -6.44 -17.25
N LEU A 180 10.20 -6.04 -16.73
CA LEU A 180 11.00 -4.95 -17.33
C LEU A 180 11.69 -5.39 -18.62
N ARG A 181 12.19 -6.63 -18.67
CA ARG A 181 12.85 -7.17 -19.85
C ARG A 181 11.89 -7.36 -21.03
N ASP A 182 10.76 -7.99 -20.77
CA ASP A 182 9.81 -8.40 -21.80
C ASP A 182 8.58 -7.49 -21.86
N GLY A 183 8.56 -6.37 -21.10
CA GLY A 183 7.39 -5.55 -20.87
C GLY A 183 6.81 -4.87 -22.11
N GLU A 184 7.63 -4.53 -23.09
CA GLU A 184 7.14 -3.99 -24.38
C GLU A 184 6.32 -5.05 -25.10
N TRP A 185 6.85 -6.26 -25.23
CA TRP A 185 6.13 -7.37 -25.86
C TRP A 185 4.85 -7.76 -25.09
N VAL A 186 4.92 -7.83 -23.76
CA VAL A 186 3.75 -8.11 -22.90
C VAL A 186 2.69 -7.02 -23.07
N GLY A 187 3.08 -5.76 -23.05
CA GLY A 187 2.20 -4.61 -23.22
C GLY A 187 1.46 -4.65 -24.58
N GLU A 188 2.21 -4.83 -25.67
CA GLU A 188 1.63 -4.95 -27.01
C GLU A 188 0.64 -6.12 -27.12
N ARG A 189 0.98 -7.28 -26.55
CA ARG A 189 0.09 -8.46 -26.55
C ARG A 189 -1.18 -8.22 -25.75
N LEU A 190 -1.08 -7.55 -24.60
CA LEU A 190 -2.25 -7.21 -23.78
C LEU A 190 -3.16 -6.21 -24.50
N LEU A 191 -2.59 -5.21 -25.20
CA LEU A 191 -3.38 -4.26 -26.00
C LEU A 191 -4.07 -4.96 -27.17
N VAL A 192 -3.39 -5.86 -27.89
CA VAL A 192 -3.98 -6.64 -28.97
C VAL A 192 -5.13 -7.52 -28.46
N LEU A 193 -4.96 -8.15 -27.29
CA LEU A 193 -6.04 -8.95 -26.67
C LEU A 193 -7.20 -8.04 -26.24
N ALA A 194 -6.94 -6.91 -25.61
CA ALA A 194 -7.97 -5.95 -25.18
C ALA A 194 -8.76 -5.44 -26.40
N ASN A 195 -8.07 -5.07 -27.47
CA ASN A 195 -8.70 -4.63 -28.71
C ASN A 195 -9.49 -5.77 -29.40
N GLY A 196 -8.95 -6.99 -29.40
CA GLY A 196 -9.63 -8.15 -29.99
C GLY A 196 -10.92 -8.56 -29.29
N TRP A 197 -11.07 -8.27 -27.99
CA TRP A 197 -12.26 -8.64 -27.20
C TRP A 197 -13.25 -7.49 -27.02
N LEU A 198 -12.77 -6.26 -26.85
CA LEU A 198 -13.57 -5.08 -26.50
C LEU A 198 -13.52 -3.99 -27.59
N GLY A 199 -12.68 -4.16 -28.64
CA GLY A 199 -12.46 -3.14 -29.65
C GLY A 199 -11.72 -1.91 -29.11
N ASP A 200 -11.85 -0.75 -29.75
CA ASP A 200 -11.23 0.52 -29.36
C ASP A 200 -11.48 0.94 -27.88
N PRO A 201 -12.66 0.64 -27.27
CA PRO A 201 -12.85 0.86 -25.84
C PRO A 201 -11.89 0.09 -24.95
N GLY A 202 -11.46 -1.11 -25.36
CA GLY A 202 -10.55 -1.96 -24.59
C GLY A 202 -9.15 -1.37 -24.48
N GLU A 203 -8.63 -0.81 -25.57
CA GLU A 203 -7.32 -0.16 -25.60
C GLU A 203 -7.31 1.08 -24.68
N ARG A 204 -8.32 1.95 -24.82
CA ARG A 204 -8.47 3.12 -23.93
C ARG A 204 -8.61 2.76 -22.47
N LEU A 205 -9.30 1.65 -22.15
CA LEU A 205 -9.44 1.15 -20.79
C LEU A 205 -8.09 0.68 -20.24
N ALA A 206 -7.31 -0.07 -21.02
CA ALA A 206 -5.98 -0.54 -20.63
C ALA A 206 -5.01 0.61 -20.35
N GLU A 207 -4.99 1.64 -21.21
CA GLU A 207 -4.20 2.85 -21.00
C GLU A 207 -4.59 3.57 -19.70
N LYS A 208 -5.90 3.79 -19.47
CA LYS A 208 -6.40 4.41 -18.24
C LYS A 208 -6.03 3.62 -16.98
N ILE A 209 -6.07 2.29 -17.04
CA ILE A 209 -5.63 1.43 -15.92
C ILE A 209 -4.14 1.66 -15.61
N VAL A 210 -3.30 1.66 -16.65
CA VAL A 210 -1.85 1.90 -16.50
C VAL A 210 -1.58 3.29 -15.90
N GLU A 211 -2.26 4.33 -16.41
CA GLU A 211 -2.15 5.69 -15.85
C GLU A 211 -2.61 5.77 -14.41
N ALA A 212 -3.74 5.13 -14.09
CA ALA A 212 -4.29 5.13 -12.73
C ALA A 212 -3.35 4.42 -11.74
N VAL A 213 -2.81 3.23 -12.10
CA VAL A 213 -1.82 2.52 -11.27
C VAL A 213 -0.58 3.39 -11.03
N ARG A 214 -0.03 3.97 -12.11
CA ARG A 214 1.16 4.81 -12.04
C ARG A 214 0.92 6.06 -11.21
N GLY A 215 -0.19 6.75 -11.47
CA GLY A 215 -0.57 7.96 -10.74
C GLY A 215 -0.76 7.70 -9.26
N THR A 216 -1.53 6.67 -8.91
CA THR A 216 -1.81 6.32 -7.52
C THR A 216 -0.52 5.93 -6.79
N PHE A 217 0.28 5.03 -7.34
CA PHE A 217 1.50 4.57 -6.68
C PHE A 217 2.53 5.69 -6.51
N ASN A 218 2.85 6.40 -7.59
CA ASN A 218 3.84 7.49 -7.55
C ASN A 218 3.33 8.66 -6.70
N GLY A 219 2.05 9.00 -6.79
CA GLY A 219 1.43 10.05 -5.99
C GLY A 219 1.51 9.73 -4.50
N THR A 220 1.15 8.52 -4.09
CA THR A 220 1.24 8.08 -2.70
C THR A 220 2.68 8.10 -2.19
N ILE A 221 3.66 7.62 -2.97
CA ILE A 221 5.07 7.64 -2.56
C ILE A 221 5.56 9.09 -2.36
N VAL A 222 5.32 9.98 -3.34
CA VAL A 222 5.78 11.37 -3.26
C VAL A 222 5.17 12.09 -2.07
N VAL A 223 3.86 11.89 -1.84
CA VAL A 223 3.16 12.50 -0.70
C VAL A 223 3.68 11.93 0.62
N ALA A 224 3.80 10.60 0.74
CA ALA A 224 4.32 9.96 1.96
C ALA A 224 5.73 10.44 2.33
N PHE A 225 6.62 10.59 1.33
CA PHE A 225 7.94 11.16 1.57
C PHE A 225 7.87 12.63 1.99
N GLY A 226 7.05 13.44 1.33
CA GLY A 226 6.85 14.85 1.67
C GLY A 226 6.33 15.04 3.09
N GLU A 227 5.28 14.31 3.45
CA GLU A 227 4.69 14.30 4.79
C GLU A 227 5.69 13.84 5.85
N GLY A 228 6.34 12.70 5.61
CA GLY A 228 7.31 12.16 6.55
C GLY A 228 8.53 13.04 6.76
N LEU A 229 9.01 13.75 5.72
CA LEU A 229 10.09 14.72 5.85
C LEU A 229 9.64 15.96 6.64
N LEU A 230 8.46 16.51 6.35
CA LEU A 230 7.94 17.69 7.05
C LEU A 230 7.65 17.39 8.52
N ILE A 231 6.95 16.29 8.79
CA ILE A 231 6.59 15.86 10.13
C ILE A 231 7.86 15.40 10.88
N GLY A 232 8.78 14.69 10.21
CA GLY A 232 10.06 14.26 10.75
C GLY A 232 10.95 15.45 11.16
N ALA A 233 10.99 16.51 10.35
CA ALA A 233 11.67 17.74 10.72
C ALA A 233 11.06 18.38 11.98
N ALA A 234 9.73 18.38 12.09
CA ALA A 234 9.04 18.85 13.29
C ALA A 234 9.40 18.00 14.53
N TYR A 235 9.60 16.68 14.39
CA TYR A 235 10.08 15.83 15.49
C TYR A 235 11.46 16.24 15.99
N VAL A 236 12.38 16.55 15.07
CA VAL A 236 13.73 17.02 15.43
C VAL A 236 13.65 18.37 16.16
N ILE A 237 12.87 19.32 15.63
CA ILE A 237 12.71 20.66 16.19
C ILE A 237 12.08 20.62 17.58
N THR A 238 11.06 19.75 17.77
CA THR A 238 10.34 19.65 19.05
C THR A 238 11.03 18.75 20.07
N GLY A 239 12.13 18.08 19.67
CA GLY A 239 12.91 17.22 20.57
C GLY A 239 12.24 15.88 20.87
N VAL A 240 11.47 15.31 19.91
CA VAL A 240 10.92 13.96 20.07
C VAL A 240 12.06 12.97 20.23
N PRO A 241 12.07 12.10 21.27
CA PRO A 241 13.03 11.01 21.36
C PRO A 241 12.97 10.14 20.09
N HIS A 242 14.14 9.75 19.57
CA HIS A 242 14.22 8.96 18.33
C HIS A 242 13.51 9.60 17.12
N ALA A 243 13.64 10.92 16.96
CA ALA A 243 12.96 11.70 15.93
C ALA A 243 13.13 11.12 14.51
N VAL A 244 14.33 10.62 14.19
CA VAL A 244 14.63 10.00 12.88
C VAL A 244 13.84 8.71 12.68
N LEU A 245 13.72 7.86 13.70
CA LEU A 245 12.91 6.65 13.66
C LEU A 245 11.44 6.99 13.43
N PHE A 246 10.87 7.90 14.24
CA PHE A 246 9.48 8.33 14.07
C PHE A 246 9.24 8.98 12.69
N GLY A 247 10.19 9.76 12.17
CA GLY A 247 10.11 10.33 10.82
C GLY A 247 10.06 9.24 9.75
N PHE A 248 10.93 8.25 9.86
CA PHE A 248 10.94 7.10 8.97
C PHE A 248 9.67 6.25 9.08
N LEU A 249 9.21 5.96 10.29
CA LEU A 249 7.94 5.27 10.52
C LEU A 249 6.76 6.08 9.94
N THR A 250 6.79 7.41 10.04
CA THR A 250 5.75 8.26 9.46
C THR A 250 5.71 8.10 7.93
N ILE A 251 6.87 8.05 7.24
CA ILE A 251 6.91 7.76 5.79
C ILE A 251 6.29 6.40 5.49
N LEU A 252 6.68 5.36 6.22
CA LEU A 252 6.16 4.00 5.98
C LEU A 252 4.66 3.90 6.24
N PHE A 253 4.20 4.47 7.33
CA PHE A 253 2.77 4.46 7.68
C PHE A 253 1.96 5.34 6.74
N ALA A 254 2.50 6.45 6.22
CA ALA A 254 1.82 7.31 5.23
C ALA A 254 1.56 6.60 3.89
N LEU A 255 2.24 5.50 3.59
CA LEU A 255 1.89 4.65 2.43
C LEU A 255 0.54 3.94 2.59
N VAL A 256 0.03 3.85 3.82
CA VAL A 256 -1.26 3.25 4.14
C VAL A 256 -2.23 4.37 4.55
N PRO A 257 -3.44 4.42 4.01
CA PRO A 257 -4.43 5.43 4.39
C PRO A 257 -4.61 5.49 5.92
N PHE A 258 -4.57 6.70 6.47
CA PHE A 258 -4.62 6.97 7.91
C PHE A 258 -3.44 6.44 8.74
N GLY A 259 -2.46 5.77 8.13
CA GLY A 259 -1.35 5.18 8.88
C GLY A 259 -0.46 6.21 9.57
N ALA A 260 -0.14 7.32 8.90
CA ALA A 260 0.69 8.37 9.50
C ALA A 260 0.06 8.99 10.78
N TRP A 261 -1.29 8.97 10.92
CA TRP A 261 -1.97 9.37 12.16
C TRP A 261 -1.47 8.57 13.35
N ILE A 262 -1.22 7.28 13.19
CA ILE A 262 -0.68 6.42 14.24
C ILE A 262 0.73 6.86 14.62
N ALA A 263 1.58 7.11 13.61
CA ALA A 263 2.99 7.46 13.83
C ALA A 263 3.15 8.79 14.57
N PHE A 264 2.52 9.87 14.10
CA PHE A 264 2.68 11.17 14.75
C PHE A 264 1.88 11.29 16.05
N SER A 265 0.80 10.53 16.23
CA SER A 265 0.13 10.41 17.53
C SER A 265 1.03 9.75 18.55
N ALA A 266 1.70 8.64 18.19
CA ALA A 266 2.65 7.97 19.06
C ALA A 266 3.85 8.87 19.39
N ALA A 267 4.40 9.61 18.41
CA ALA A 267 5.45 10.58 18.63
C ALA A 267 5.04 11.72 19.58
N SER A 268 3.84 12.26 19.40
CA SER A 268 3.28 13.30 20.27
C SER A 268 3.05 12.80 21.70
N LEU A 269 2.56 11.58 21.86
CA LEU A 269 2.39 10.93 23.18
C LEU A 269 3.74 10.68 23.85
N THR A 270 4.75 10.23 23.10
CA THR A 270 6.12 10.05 23.61
C THR A 270 6.70 11.37 24.09
N LEU A 271 6.52 12.45 23.33
CA LEU A 271 6.96 13.79 23.71
C LEU A 271 6.21 14.30 24.95
N LEU A 272 4.91 14.05 25.07
CA LEU A 272 4.11 14.36 26.23
C LEU A 272 4.64 13.64 27.49
N ALA A 273 4.94 12.35 27.36
CA ALA A 273 5.47 11.54 28.45
C ALA A 273 6.85 12.02 28.95
N THR A 274 7.70 12.49 28.05
CA THR A 274 9.09 12.91 28.36
C THR A 274 9.20 14.35 28.84
N THR A 275 8.40 15.27 28.28
CA THR A 275 8.49 16.70 28.61
C THR A 275 7.58 17.13 29.77
N GLY A 276 6.51 16.36 30.04
CA GLY A 276 5.46 16.72 31.00
C GLY A 276 4.68 18.00 30.64
N SER A 277 4.91 18.57 29.44
CA SER A 277 4.22 19.73 28.90
C SER A 277 3.17 19.28 27.88
N ILE A 278 1.96 19.82 27.94
CA ILE A 278 0.89 19.52 26.98
C ILE A 278 1.01 20.35 25.70
N VAL A 279 1.60 21.55 25.79
CA VAL A 279 1.57 22.54 24.69
C VAL A 279 2.37 22.04 23.48
N ILE A 280 3.63 21.63 23.67
CA ILE A 280 4.49 21.21 22.55
C ILE A 280 3.95 19.98 21.83
N PRO A 281 3.54 18.88 22.54
CA PRO A 281 2.91 17.73 21.90
C PRO A 281 1.60 18.07 21.18
N ALA A 282 0.78 18.96 21.73
CA ALA A 282 -0.47 19.39 21.08
C ALA A 282 -0.20 20.17 19.79
N VAL A 283 0.80 21.07 19.80
CA VAL A 283 1.23 21.78 18.59
C VAL A 283 1.79 20.81 17.55
N LEU A 284 2.60 19.85 17.97
CA LEU A 284 3.14 18.82 17.08
C LEU A 284 2.02 17.98 16.44
N PHE A 285 1.04 17.56 17.24
CA PHE A 285 -0.12 16.82 16.75
C PHE A 285 -0.95 17.65 15.77
N ALA A 286 -1.22 18.92 16.08
CA ALA A 286 -1.94 19.83 15.20
C ALA A 286 -1.18 20.07 13.89
N PHE A 287 0.14 20.24 13.95
CA PHE A 287 0.99 20.36 12.77
C PHE A 287 0.94 19.08 11.90
N GLY A 288 1.16 17.90 12.49
CA GLY A 288 1.07 16.63 11.79
C GLY A 288 -0.29 16.43 11.12
N SER A 289 -1.38 16.72 11.84
CA SER A 289 -2.74 16.68 11.30
C SER A 289 -2.92 17.62 10.11
N SER A 290 -2.37 18.85 10.19
CA SER A 290 -2.46 19.83 9.09
C SER A 290 -1.69 19.37 7.86
N VAL A 291 -0.47 18.84 8.04
CA VAL A 291 0.36 18.31 6.95
C VAL A 291 -0.36 17.16 6.25
N MET A 292 -0.89 16.19 7.01
CA MET A 292 -1.66 15.06 6.48
C MET A 292 -2.92 15.51 5.72
N LEU A 293 -3.72 16.41 6.31
CA LEU A 293 -4.93 16.90 5.65
C LEU A 293 -4.62 17.63 4.34
N ILE A 294 -3.55 18.39 4.29
CA ILE A 294 -3.10 19.06 3.07
C ILE A 294 -2.55 18.04 2.07
N GLY A 295 -1.73 17.11 2.52
CA GLY A 295 -1.14 16.05 1.70
C GLY A 295 -2.21 15.21 1.02
N ASP A 296 -3.09 14.60 1.80
CA ASP A 296 -4.10 13.66 1.31
C ASP A 296 -5.21 14.34 0.49
N ASN A 297 -5.63 15.57 0.84
CA ASN A 297 -6.79 16.19 0.20
C ASN A 297 -6.44 17.19 -0.92
N LEU A 298 -5.22 17.74 -0.94
CA LEU A 298 -4.82 18.73 -1.93
C LEU A 298 -3.66 18.24 -2.79
N VAL A 299 -2.57 17.77 -2.17
CA VAL A 299 -1.34 17.41 -2.90
C VAL A 299 -1.50 16.09 -3.64
N GLN A 300 -2.01 15.07 -2.99
CA GLN A 300 -2.18 13.74 -3.58
C GLN A 300 -3.10 13.77 -4.82
N PRO A 301 -4.31 14.35 -4.79
CA PRO A 301 -5.15 14.48 -5.98
C PRO A 301 -4.51 15.32 -7.09
N ALA A 302 -3.74 16.35 -6.73
CA ALA A 302 -3.04 17.18 -7.71
C ALA A 302 -1.94 16.41 -8.45
N ILE A 303 -1.24 15.48 -7.77
CA ILE A 303 -0.19 14.64 -8.37
C ILE A 303 -0.81 13.50 -9.18
N ILE A 304 -1.84 12.84 -8.66
CA ILE A 304 -2.51 11.70 -9.32
C ILE A 304 -3.20 12.18 -10.62
N GLY A 305 -3.62 13.45 -10.67
CA GLY A 305 -4.35 14.00 -11.81
C GLY A 305 -5.80 13.52 -11.87
N GLY A 306 -6.55 14.00 -12.86
CA GLY A 306 -7.99 13.72 -13.01
C GLY A 306 -8.36 12.30 -13.45
N ALA A 307 -7.41 11.36 -13.49
CA ALA A 307 -7.60 10.01 -14.03
C ALA A 307 -8.55 9.13 -13.22
N ALA A 308 -8.79 9.46 -11.95
CA ALA A 308 -9.65 8.66 -11.09
C ALA A 308 -10.58 9.54 -10.24
N ARG A 309 -11.55 10.23 -10.86
CA ARG A 309 -12.69 10.80 -10.13
C ARG A 309 -13.64 9.67 -9.74
N LEU A 310 -13.19 8.79 -8.84
CA LEU A 310 -14.03 7.77 -8.23
C LEU A 310 -14.91 8.44 -7.16
N PRO A 311 -16.23 8.17 -7.10
CA PRO A 311 -17.02 8.48 -5.93
C PRO A 311 -16.40 7.82 -4.71
N PHE A 312 -16.37 8.52 -3.58
CA PHE A 312 -15.72 8.09 -2.33
C PHE A 312 -16.07 6.66 -1.93
N PHE A 313 -17.33 6.28 -2.06
CA PHE A 313 -17.81 4.94 -1.72
C PHE A 313 -17.10 3.82 -2.52
N TRP A 314 -16.92 4.00 -3.83
CA TRP A 314 -16.25 3.05 -4.70
C TRP A 314 -14.75 2.97 -4.43
N ALA A 315 -14.13 4.11 -4.12
CA ALA A 315 -12.74 4.16 -3.71
C ALA A 315 -12.53 3.39 -2.39
N LEU A 316 -13.40 3.61 -1.39
CA LEU A 316 -13.36 2.94 -0.10
C LEU A 316 -13.57 1.42 -0.25
N LEU A 317 -14.55 0.99 -1.04
CA LEU A 317 -14.77 -0.43 -1.36
C LEU A 317 -13.54 -1.06 -2.01
N GLY A 318 -12.92 -0.35 -2.96
CA GLY A 318 -11.69 -0.81 -3.60
C GLY A 318 -10.53 -0.96 -2.61
N ILE A 319 -10.35 0.02 -1.73
CA ILE A 319 -9.30 0.00 -0.70
C ILE A 319 -9.51 -1.18 0.27
N ILE A 320 -10.70 -1.29 0.86
CA ILE A 320 -10.99 -2.34 1.86
C ILE A 320 -10.96 -3.73 1.21
N GLY A 321 -11.68 -3.93 0.11
CA GLY A 321 -11.71 -5.21 -0.60
C GLY A 321 -10.35 -5.61 -1.19
N GLY A 322 -9.58 -4.61 -1.67
CA GLY A 322 -8.22 -4.80 -2.14
C GLY A 322 -7.28 -5.21 -1.01
N LEU A 323 -7.36 -4.52 0.13
CA LEU A 323 -6.53 -4.82 1.31
C LEU A 323 -6.80 -6.24 1.84
N GLU A 324 -8.06 -6.65 1.91
CA GLU A 324 -8.45 -7.97 2.38
C GLU A 324 -7.99 -9.09 1.43
N SER A 325 -8.13 -8.89 0.12
CA SER A 325 -7.84 -9.92 -0.89
C SER A 325 -6.36 -10.01 -1.28
N LEU A 326 -5.67 -8.88 -1.44
CA LEU A 326 -4.30 -8.78 -1.94
C LEU A 326 -3.31 -8.17 -0.92
N GLY A 327 -3.77 -7.84 0.29
CA GLY A 327 -2.94 -7.14 1.28
C GLY A 327 -2.58 -5.72 0.80
N LEU A 328 -1.40 -5.24 1.19
CA LEU A 328 -0.96 -3.86 0.92
C LEU A 328 -0.97 -3.48 -0.57
N VAL A 329 -0.71 -4.40 -1.49
CA VAL A 329 -0.79 -4.10 -2.93
C VAL A 329 -2.23 -3.79 -3.36
N GLY A 330 -3.21 -4.37 -2.66
CA GLY A 330 -4.62 -4.11 -2.90
C GLY A 330 -5.05 -2.68 -2.63
N LEU A 331 -4.33 -1.93 -1.77
CA LEU A 331 -4.54 -0.49 -1.56
C LEU A 331 -4.36 0.31 -2.87
N PHE A 332 -3.44 -0.14 -3.73
CA PHE A 332 -3.15 0.52 -5.01
C PHE A 332 -4.04 -0.01 -6.13
N ILE A 333 -4.19 -1.34 -6.22
CA ILE A 333 -4.92 -1.99 -7.30
C ILE A 333 -6.43 -1.92 -7.10
N GLY A 334 -6.92 -1.97 -5.86
CA GLY A 334 -8.35 -1.97 -5.54
C GLY A 334 -9.11 -0.77 -6.12
N PRO A 335 -8.71 0.47 -5.85
CA PRO A 335 -9.32 1.66 -6.45
C PRO A 335 -9.25 1.65 -7.98
N VAL A 336 -8.16 1.16 -8.57
CA VAL A 336 -7.99 1.07 -10.02
C VAL A 336 -8.99 0.10 -10.63
N ILE A 337 -9.18 -1.08 -10.00
CA ILE A 337 -10.19 -2.06 -10.44
C ILE A 337 -11.59 -1.46 -10.35
N MET A 338 -11.91 -0.73 -9.27
CA MET A 338 -13.21 -0.06 -9.13
C MET A 338 -13.42 1.05 -10.15
N ALA A 339 -12.36 1.80 -10.50
CA ALA A 339 -12.40 2.79 -11.58
C ALA A 339 -12.68 2.14 -12.93
N ALA A 340 -12.00 1.04 -13.23
CA ALA A 340 -12.21 0.27 -14.45
C ALA A 340 -13.65 -0.28 -14.53
N LEU A 341 -14.14 -0.86 -13.43
CA LEU A 341 -15.50 -1.38 -13.32
C LEU A 341 -16.55 -0.29 -13.59
N LEU A 342 -16.40 0.88 -12.97
CA LEU A 342 -17.31 2.01 -13.19
C LEU A 342 -17.24 2.55 -14.61
N THR A 343 -16.07 2.55 -15.23
CA THR A 343 -15.90 2.99 -16.61
C THR A 343 -16.67 2.05 -17.56
N VAL A 344 -16.48 0.74 -17.39
CA VAL A 344 -17.21 -0.28 -18.15
C VAL A 344 -18.71 -0.16 -17.93
N TRP A 345 -19.14 0.02 -16.68
CA TRP A 345 -20.57 0.19 -16.35
C TRP A 345 -21.19 1.39 -17.05
N ARG A 346 -20.50 2.53 -17.05
CA ARG A 346 -20.98 3.76 -17.72
C ARG A 346 -21.03 3.59 -19.24
N GLU A 347 -20.00 3.04 -19.85
CA GLU A 347 -19.97 2.82 -21.30
C GLU A 347 -21.07 1.85 -21.77
N TRP A 348 -21.38 0.81 -20.99
CA TRP A 348 -22.47 -0.11 -21.32
C TRP A 348 -23.86 0.42 -20.94
N GLY A 349 -23.96 1.29 -19.95
CA GLY A 349 -25.21 1.94 -19.57
C GLY A 349 -25.66 3.03 -20.54
N ASP A 350 -24.72 3.72 -21.20
CA ASP A 350 -25.01 4.76 -22.20
C ASP A 350 -25.37 4.22 -23.59
N VAL A 351 -25.34 2.90 -23.80
CA VAL A 351 -25.87 2.22 -25.01
C VAL A 351 -27.41 2.14 -24.94
N SER A 352 -28.13 3.18 -24.53
CA SER A 352 -29.59 3.31 -24.62
C SER A 352 -30.01 4.29 -25.72
N PRO A 353 -31.15 4.12 -26.35
CA PRO A 353 -31.35 4.06 -27.80
C PRO A 353 -31.59 5.45 -28.40
N ARG A 354 -30.57 6.17 -28.80
CA ARG A 354 -30.70 7.36 -29.67
C ARG A 354 -30.88 7.05 -31.15
N ARG A 355 -31.39 5.87 -31.50
CA ARG A 355 -31.58 5.49 -32.89
C ARG A 355 -33.03 5.10 -33.24
N ARG A 356 -34.05 5.90 -32.85
CA ARG A 356 -35.43 5.72 -33.33
C ARG A 356 -36.19 7.01 -33.69
N GLU A 357 -35.53 8.16 -33.86
CA GLU A 357 -36.26 9.39 -34.23
C GLU A 357 -35.83 10.02 -35.56
N SER A 358 -35.16 9.29 -36.45
CA SER A 358 -34.84 9.86 -37.79
C SER A 358 -35.40 9.09 -38.99
N THR A 359 -36.48 8.32 -38.82
CA THR A 359 -37.17 7.69 -39.96
C THR A 359 -38.69 7.77 -39.75
N GLY A 360 -39.19 8.96 -39.78
CA GLY A 360 -40.65 9.18 -39.74
C GLY A 360 -40.99 10.64 -39.98
N GLU A 361 -40.72 11.13 -41.20
CA GLU A 361 -41.42 12.26 -41.83
C GLU A 361 -40.83 12.41 -43.23
N GLY A 362 -41.66 11.99 -44.20
CA GLY A 362 -41.47 12.18 -45.62
C GLY A 362 -42.61 11.58 -46.38
#